data_9ff4659ed5d1cb53424870ca646e4874
#
_entry.id   9ff4659ed5d1cb53424870ca646e4874
#
_cell.length_a   1.000
_cell.length_b   1.000
_cell.length_c   1.000
_cell.angle_alpha   90.00
_cell.angle_beta   90.00
_cell.angle_gamma   90.00
#
_symmetry.space_group_name_H-M   'P 1'
#
loop_
_entity.id
_entity.type
_entity.pdbx_description
1 polymer ?
#
loop_
_entity_poly.entity_id
_entity_poly.type
_entity_poly.pdbx_seq_one_letter_code
_entity_poly.pdbx_strand_id
1 'polypeptide(L)'
;CLSMTKRHDGNLNFYIRRYFRIAPLYYIAIPMYFLLTHFIKWPYRNGVSLYSSFSYFNIICNFLFIHGLVPSANNTIVPGGWSIGAEMLFYLVFPLIFKIYSRVTDIRMYFIIPLFGLLISVVYSITCYKILKINSDVLTRFCFYNILNQLPVFLLGMSLYYLKLNIKNIYSFVLFIVLFPLSFVSSSVFKHDIAIHNFIAGLSFIFLFMLFKNIRQLNVKVLSCIGQLSFSIYIFHFVFAWALSSYLDSTLHINPYLSLAVCIISTLLLSCLIASLSEKYIEGPGIKLGRLLTTKTSTGQKNPTRSV
;
A
#
# COMPACT_ATOMS: atom_id res chain seq x y z
N CYS A 1 2.56 -13.87 3.99
CA CYS A 1 2.38 -15.11 4.76
C CYS A 1 2.08 -16.30 3.84
N LEU A 2 0.97 -16.34 3.10
CA LEU A 2 0.57 -17.50 2.27
C LEU A 2 1.65 -17.99 1.31
N SER A 3 2.45 -17.11 0.71
CA SER A 3 3.50 -17.52 -0.23
C SER A 3 4.69 -18.20 0.47
N MET A 4 4.99 -17.79 1.71
CA MET A 4 6.07 -18.39 2.50
C MET A 4 5.68 -19.76 3.09
N THR A 5 4.42 -19.89 3.56
CA THR A 5 3.93 -21.14 4.17
C THR A 5 3.63 -22.23 3.15
N LYS A 6 2.96 -21.90 2.04
CA LYS A 6 2.51 -22.92 1.07
C LYS A 6 3.58 -23.43 0.12
N ARG A 7 4.68 -22.68 -0.07
CA ARG A 7 5.66 -22.99 -1.13
C ARG A 7 7.02 -23.41 -0.60
N HIS A 8 7.26 -23.38 0.72
CA HIS A 8 8.58 -23.58 1.33
C HIS A 8 9.70 -22.79 0.63
N ASP A 9 9.34 -21.59 0.15
CA ASP A 9 10.24 -20.75 -0.62
C ASP A 9 11.34 -20.17 0.28
N GLY A 10 12.56 -20.23 -0.18
CA GLY A 10 13.65 -19.47 0.42
C GLY A 10 13.40 -17.97 0.34
N ASN A 11 14.03 -17.20 1.22
CA ASN A 11 13.87 -15.73 1.28
C ASN A 11 14.14 -15.06 -0.07
N LEU A 12 15.13 -15.54 -0.84
CA LEU A 12 15.46 -14.99 -2.15
C LEU A 12 14.28 -15.10 -3.13
N ASN A 13 13.61 -16.25 -3.19
CA ASN A 13 12.45 -16.46 -4.05
C ASN A 13 11.27 -15.54 -3.67
N PHE A 14 11.11 -15.24 -2.37
CA PHE A 14 10.15 -14.27 -1.89
C PHE A 14 10.46 -12.88 -2.44
N TYR A 15 11.71 -12.40 -2.32
CA TYR A 15 12.11 -11.07 -2.80
C TYR A 15 11.98 -10.94 -4.32
N ILE A 16 12.44 -11.93 -5.08
CA ILE A 16 12.32 -11.91 -6.56
C ILE A 16 10.86 -11.76 -6.96
N ARG A 17 9.94 -12.55 -6.40
CA ARG A 17 8.52 -12.46 -6.76
C ARG A 17 7.88 -11.13 -6.37
N ARG A 18 8.26 -10.52 -5.24
CA ARG A 18 7.74 -9.23 -4.82
C ARG A 18 8.28 -8.11 -5.70
N TYR A 19 9.56 -8.14 -5.98
CA TYR A 19 10.19 -7.18 -6.87
C TYR A 19 9.55 -7.18 -8.26
N PHE A 20 9.46 -8.34 -8.91
CA PHE A 20 8.88 -8.45 -10.25
C PHE A 20 7.37 -8.21 -10.32
N ARG A 21 6.69 -8.16 -9.21
CA ARG A 21 5.29 -7.75 -9.13
C ARG A 21 5.14 -6.22 -9.14
N ILE A 22 6.05 -5.49 -8.51
CA ILE A 22 5.93 -4.04 -8.28
C ILE A 22 6.79 -3.24 -9.25
N ALA A 23 8.07 -3.60 -9.40
CA ALA A 23 9.05 -2.82 -10.14
C ALA A 23 8.69 -2.53 -11.60
N PRO A 24 8.17 -3.47 -12.41
CA PRO A 24 7.93 -3.21 -13.82
C PRO A 24 6.98 -2.03 -14.06
N LEU A 25 5.84 -2.00 -13.38
CA LEU A 25 4.88 -0.92 -13.53
C LEU A 25 5.35 0.37 -12.85
N TYR A 26 5.96 0.26 -11.67
CA TYR A 26 6.45 1.43 -10.96
C TYR A 26 7.52 2.18 -11.75
N TYR A 27 8.42 1.46 -12.42
CA TYR A 27 9.46 2.05 -13.27
C TYR A 27 8.90 2.73 -14.51
N ILE A 28 7.77 2.26 -15.05
CA ILE A 28 7.05 2.94 -16.12
C ILE A 28 6.31 4.18 -15.58
N ALA A 29 5.80 4.11 -14.35
CA ALA A 29 5.12 5.24 -13.73
C ALA A 29 6.04 6.45 -13.53
N ILE A 30 7.32 6.25 -13.21
CA ILE A 30 8.27 7.36 -13.03
C ILE A 30 8.37 8.27 -14.27
N PRO A 31 8.77 7.77 -15.47
CA PRO A 31 8.81 8.61 -16.67
C PRO A 31 7.42 9.07 -17.12
N MET A 32 6.38 8.28 -16.91
CA MET A 32 5.01 8.68 -17.20
C MET A 32 4.62 9.95 -16.44
N TYR A 33 4.80 9.98 -15.13
CA TYR A 33 4.49 11.15 -14.31
C TYR A 33 5.43 12.31 -14.60
N PHE A 34 6.69 12.06 -14.96
CA PHE A 34 7.60 13.08 -15.44
C PHE A 34 7.06 13.74 -16.72
N LEU A 35 6.64 12.96 -17.72
CA LEU A 35 6.08 13.48 -18.96
C LEU A 35 4.77 14.24 -18.73
N LEU A 36 3.86 13.70 -17.91
CA LEU A 36 2.60 14.34 -17.57
C LEU A 36 2.83 15.71 -16.90
N THR A 37 3.75 15.80 -15.96
CA THR A 37 4.04 17.05 -15.27
C THR A 37 4.80 18.05 -16.16
N HIS A 38 5.69 17.58 -17.03
CA HIS A 38 6.54 18.43 -17.85
C HIS A 38 5.82 18.99 -19.08
N PHE A 39 5.12 18.17 -19.81
CA PHE A 39 4.54 18.53 -21.11
C PHE A 39 3.07 18.93 -20.99
N ILE A 40 2.31 18.31 -20.09
CA ILE A 40 0.87 18.55 -19.94
C ILE A 40 0.60 19.55 -18.81
N LYS A 41 1.65 19.99 -18.06
CA LYS A 41 1.54 20.88 -16.88
C LYS A 41 0.50 20.38 -15.87
N TRP A 42 0.42 19.08 -15.77
CA TRP A 42 -0.58 18.34 -14.99
C TRP A 42 -0.16 18.20 -13.53
N PRO A 43 -1.05 18.21 -12.53
CA PRO A 43 -1.99 19.26 -12.25
C PRO A 43 -1.38 20.31 -11.34
N TYR A 44 -1.79 21.55 -11.58
CA TYR A 44 -1.62 22.60 -10.60
C TYR A 44 -2.70 22.46 -9.53
N ARG A 45 -2.38 21.98 -8.36
CA ARG A 45 -3.21 22.21 -7.20
C ARG A 45 -2.52 23.24 -6.31
N ASN A 46 -3.16 24.40 -6.09
CA ASN A 46 -2.69 25.51 -5.25
C ASN A 46 -1.34 26.12 -5.65
N GLY A 47 -1.02 26.22 -6.94
CA GLY A 47 0.18 26.92 -7.41
C GLY A 47 1.51 26.23 -7.14
N VAL A 48 1.51 25.05 -6.52
CA VAL A 48 2.73 24.26 -6.29
C VAL A 48 2.97 23.35 -7.47
N SER A 49 3.95 23.72 -8.29
CA SER A 49 4.46 22.86 -9.34
C SER A 49 5.13 21.63 -8.71
N LEU A 50 4.71 20.44 -9.07
CA LEU A 50 5.42 19.19 -8.75
C LEU A 50 6.80 19.12 -9.46
N TYR A 51 7.11 20.08 -10.29
CA TYR A 51 8.32 20.19 -11.10
C TYR A 51 9.61 20.18 -10.31
N SER A 52 9.65 20.89 -9.17
CA SER A 52 10.84 20.97 -8.32
C SER A 52 11.20 19.63 -7.66
N SER A 53 10.30 18.65 -7.75
CA SER A 53 10.44 17.35 -7.10
C SER A 53 11.23 16.33 -7.93
N PHE A 54 11.37 16.54 -9.26
CA PHE A 54 12.10 15.65 -10.16
C PHE A 54 13.60 15.92 -10.19
N SER A 55 14.24 15.94 -9.02
CA SER A 55 15.70 15.93 -8.96
C SER A 55 16.27 14.55 -9.31
N TYR A 56 17.47 14.50 -9.88
CA TYR A 56 18.16 13.22 -10.16
C TYR A 56 18.24 12.34 -8.91
N PHE A 57 18.52 12.93 -7.76
CA PHE A 57 18.57 12.22 -6.50
C PHE A 57 17.23 11.56 -6.15
N ASN A 58 16.11 12.30 -6.24
CA ASN A 58 14.79 11.76 -5.96
C ASN A 58 14.39 10.66 -6.95
N ILE A 59 14.74 10.81 -8.22
CA ILE A 59 14.49 9.78 -9.25
C ILE A 59 15.27 8.50 -8.92
N ILE A 60 16.56 8.59 -8.59
CA ILE A 60 17.37 7.44 -8.19
C ILE A 60 16.80 6.77 -6.94
N CYS A 61 16.40 7.54 -5.93
CA CYS A 61 15.77 7.00 -4.73
C CYS A 61 14.47 6.22 -5.03
N ASN A 62 13.68 6.67 -6.00
CA ASN A 62 12.47 5.98 -6.44
C ASN A 62 12.79 4.69 -7.22
N PHE A 63 13.78 4.69 -8.13
CA PHE A 63 14.21 3.48 -8.82
C PHE A 63 14.78 2.43 -7.86
N LEU A 64 15.46 2.84 -6.81
CA LEU A 64 16.01 1.94 -5.78
C LEU A 64 14.99 1.56 -4.69
N PHE A 65 13.76 2.08 -4.73
CA PHE A 65 12.73 1.92 -3.69
C PHE A 65 13.14 2.37 -2.29
N ILE A 66 14.18 3.21 -2.18
CA ILE A 66 14.62 3.81 -0.91
C ILE A 66 13.97 5.16 -0.62
N HIS A 67 13.11 5.66 -1.52
CA HIS A 67 12.38 6.91 -1.35
C HIS A 67 11.50 6.92 -0.08
N GLY A 68 11.09 5.76 0.43
CA GLY A 68 10.43 5.64 1.74
C GLY A 68 11.28 6.08 2.94
N LEU A 69 12.60 6.24 2.77
CA LEU A 69 13.54 6.70 3.81
C LEU A 69 14.00 8.15 3.58
N VAL A 70 13.64 8.76 2.46
CA VAL A 70 14.15 10.08 2.04
C VAL A 70 13.01 11.10 2.00
N PRO A 71 12.99 12.12 2.87
CA PRO A 71 11.89 13.09 2.95
C PRO A 71 11.56 13.77 1.62
N SER A 72 12.58 14.21 0.87
CA SER A 72 12.40 14.90 -0.42
C SER A 72 11.89 13.99 -1.54
N ALA A 73 12.07 12.66 -1.42
CA ALA A 73 11.72 11.69 -2.46
C ALA A 73 10.45 10.90 -2.15
N ASN A 74 9.95 10.97 -0.91
CA ASN A 74 8.95 10.03 -0.36
C ASN A 74 7.64 9.96 -1.18
N ASN A 75 7.07 11.10 -1.56
CA ASN A 75 5.79 11.16 -2.29
C ASN A 75 5.80 12.22 -3.39
N THR A 76 6.91 12.39 -4.07
CA THR A 76 7.15 13.54 -4.95
C THR A 76 7.19 13.19 -6.44
N ILE A 77 7.62 11.98 -6.79
CA ILE A 77 7.76 11.55 -8.18
C ILE A 77 6.47 10.90 -8.69
N VAL A 78 6.02 9.85 -7.99
CA VAL A 78 4.78 9.13 -8.29
C VAL A 78 3.79 9.46 -7.18
N PRO A 79 2.63 10.05 -7.47
CA PRO A 79 1.60 10.27 -6.46
C PRO A 79 1.20 8.96 -5.79
N GLY A 80 1.11 8.97 -4.46
CA GLY A 80 0.90 7.74 -3.69
C GLY A 80 2.15 6.84 -3.57
N GLY A 81 3.29 7.19 -4.18
CA GLY A 81 4.52 6.40 -4.16
C GLY A 81 5.04 6.07 -2.76
N TRP A 82 4.73 6.91 -1.77
CA TRP A 82 5.09 6.66 -0.38
C TRP A 82 4.65 5.28 0.13
N SER A 83 3.48 4.80 -0.26
CA SER A 83 2.97 3.49 0.17
C SER A 83 3.76 2.34 -0.47
N ILE A 84 4.20 2.53 -1.72
CA ILE A 84 5.07 1.58 -2.42
C ILE A 84 6.44 1.51 -1.74
N GLY A 85 6.99 2.68 -1.35
CA GLY A 85 8.22 2.74 -0.57
C GLY A 85 8.09 2.04 0.78
N ALA A 86 7.00 2.30 1.52
CA ALA A 86 6.72 1.62 2.78
C ALA A 86 6.53 0.10 2.60
N GLU A 87 5.84 -0.34 1.56
CA GLU A 87 5.63 -1.75 1.25
C GLU A 87 6.95 -2.46 0.91
N MET A 88 7.80 -1.84 0.10
CA MET A 88 9.11 -2.42 -0.27
C MET A 88 10.05 -2.50 0.92
N LEU A 89 10.09 -1.49 1.78
CA LEU A 89 10.82 -1.52 3.05
C LEU A 89 10.27 -2.60 3.99
N PHE A 90 8.95 -2.75 4.06
CA PHE A 90 8.35 -3.83 4.83
C PHE A 90 8.72 -5.21 4.28
N TYR A 91 8.74 -5.39 2.95
CA TYR A 91 9.18 -6.66 2.36
C TYR A 91 10.61 -7.00 2.73
N LEU A 92 11.50 -6.02 2.86
CA LEU A 92 12.89 -6.24 3.26
C LEU A 92 12.97 -6.92 4.64
N VAL A 93 12.17 -6.50 5.60
CA VAL A 93 12.15 -7.03 6.96
C VAL A 93 11.15 -8.18 7.16
N PHE A 94 10.25 -8.39 6.20
CA PHE A 94 9.14 -9.35 6.29
C PHE A 94 9.58 -10.79 6.64
N PRO A 95 10.63 -11.39 6.04
CA PRO A 95 11.02 -12.74 6.38
C PRO A 95 11.44 -12.90 7.84
N LEU A 96 12.07 -11.86 8.42
CA LEU A 96 12.45 -11.84 9.83
C LEU A 96 11.19 -11.78 10.72
N ILE A 97 10.27 -10.86 10.43
CA ILE A 97 9.03 -10.74 11.18
C ILE A 97 8.19 -12.02 11.04
N PHE A 98 8.13 -12.60 9.83
CA PHE A 98 7.45 -13.87 9.60
C PHE A 98 8.03 -15.00 10.44
N LYS A 99 9.37 -15.08 10.57
CA LYS A 99 10.04 -16.07 11.43
C LYS A 99 9.70 -15.86 12.91
N ILE A 100 9.58 -14.62 13.37
CA ILE A 100 9.12 -14.31 14.74
C ILE A 100 7.70 -14.81 14.93
N TYR A 101 6.77 -14.42 14.05
CA TYR A 101 5.36 -14.86 14.13
C TYR A 101 5.19 -16.38 14.06
N SER A 102 5.99 -17.08 13.27
CA SER A 102 5.92 -18.55 13.13
C SER A 102 6.38 -19.31 14.39
N ARG A 103 7.11 -18.65 15.28
CA ARG A 103 7.58 -19.21 16.57
C ARG A 103 6.66 -18.88 17.74
N VAL A 104 5.68 -18.03 17.54
CA VAL A 104 4.71 -17.66 18.58
C VAL A 104 3.82 -18.85 18.87
N THR A 105 3.81 -19.27 20.14
CA THR A 105 2.96 -20.36 20.66
C THR A 105 1.76 -19.84 21.43
N ASP A 106 1.91 -18.70 22.11
CA ASP A 106 0.82 -18.08 22.87
C ASP A 106 -0.02 -17.16 21.96
N ILE A 107 -1.32 -17.45 21.88
CA ILE A 107 -2.30 -16.66 21.08
C ILE A 107 -2.32 -15.17 21.47
N ARG A 108 -2.01 -14.84 22.72
CA ARG A 108 -2.00 -13.45 23.22
C ARG A 108 -0.95 -12.60 22.50
N MET A 109 0.16 -13.21 22.11
CA MET A 109 1.24 -12.51 21.41
C MET A 109 0.79 -11.93 20.06
N TYR A 110 -0.18 -12.55 19.36
CA TYR A 110 -0.74 -11.99 18.14
C TYR A 110 -1.54 -10.70 18.34
N PHE A 111 -1.92 -10.37 19.57
CA PHE A 111 -2.50 -9.08 19.93
C PHE A 111 -1.43 -8.11 20.46
N ILE A 112 -0.45 -8.61 21.21
CA ILE A 112 0.61 -7.80 21.83
C ILE A 112 1.55 -7.24 20.74
N ILE A 113 1.93 -8.03 19.74
CA ILE A 113 2.87 -7.59 18.70
C ILE A 113 2.36 -6.37 17.91
N PRO A 114 1.11 -6.30 17.41
CA PRO A 114 0.59 -5.09 16.78
C PRO A 114 0.49 -3.89 17.74
N LEU A 115 0.16 -4.11 19.01
CA LEU A 115 0.13 -3.06 20.04
C LEU A 115 1.54 -2.52 20.32
N PHE A 116 2.56 -3.38 20.34
CA PHE A 116 3.95 -2.94 20.42
C PHE A 116 4.36 -2.12 19.17
N GLY A 117 3.93 -2.54 17.98
CA GLY A 117 4.09 -1.74 16.77
C GLY A 117 3.41 -0.38 16.88
N LEU A 118 2.20 -0.32 17.48
CA LEU A 118 1.51 0.94 17.73
C LEU A 118 2.29 1.82 18.73
N LEU A 119 2.84 1.25 19.78
CA LEU A 119 3.69 1.99 20.72
C LEU A 119 4.91 2.60 20.01
N ILE A 120 5.61 1.85 19.17
CA ILE A 120 6.73 2.36 18.36
C ILE A 120 6.27 3.54 17.51
N SER A 121 5.14 3.42 16.85
CA SER A 121 4.58 4.45 15.98
C SER A 121 4.20 5.72 16.74
N VAL A 122 3.59 5.59 17.93
CA VAL A 122 3.25 6.72 18.81
C VAL A 122 4.51 7.42 19.31
N VAL A 123 5.51 6.67 19.78
CA VAL A 123 6.80 7.23 20.22
C VAL A 123 7.48 7.98 19.07
N TYR A 124 7.52 7.39 17.88
CA TYR A 124 8.06 8.03 16.68
C TYR A 124 7.32 9.34 16.36
N SER A 125 5.99 9.34 16.38
CA SER A 125 5.18 10.55 16.13
C SER A 125 5.44 11.64 17.16
N ILE A 126 5.48 11.28 18.46
CA ILE A 126 5.81 12.22 19.54
C ILE A 126 7.21 12.80 19.34
N THR A 127 8.19 11.97 18.98
CA THR A 127 9.55 12.43 18.71
C THR A 127 9.57 13.44 17.56
N CYS A 128 8.93 13.13 16.43
CA CYS A 128 8.88 14.02 15.28
C CYS A 128 8.21 15.36 15.61
N TYR A 129 7.02 15.36 16.20
CA TYR A 129 6.19 16.56 16.30
C TYR A 129 6.42 17.35 17.58
N LYS A 130 6.69 16.70 18.74
CA LYS A 130 6.87 17.39 20.03
C LYS A 130 8.32 17.63 20.37
N ILE A 131 9.23 16.70 20.12
CA ILE A 131 10.64 16.81 20.49
C ILE A 131 11.42 17.55 19.39
N LEU A 132 11.37 17.08 18.16
CA LEU A 132 12.07 17.68 17.04
C LEU A 132 11.37 18.91 16.46
N LYS A 133 10.11 19.18 16.87
CA LYS A 133 9.28 20.33 16.43
C LYS A 133 9.28 20.50 14.92
N ILE A 134 9.07 19.39 14.21
CA ILE A 134 9.04 19.38 12.75
C ILE A 134 7.82 20.16 12.26
N ASN A 135 8.05 21.29 11.59
CA ASN A 135 6.98 22.20 11.12
C ASN A 135 6.94 22.35 9.60
N SER A 136 7.94 21.82 8.85
CA SER A 136 7.90 21.90 7.40
C SER A 136 6.92 20.88 6.83
N ASP A 137 6.13 21.27 5.82
CA ASP A 137 5.15 20.40 5.16
C ASP A 137 5.75 19.11 4.61
N VAL A 138 6.99 19.17 4.11
CA VAL A 138 7.69 18.01 3.56
C VAL A 138 8.02 17.01 4.66
N LEU A 139 8.61 17.48 5.76
CA LEU A 139 8.99 16.61 6.88
C LEU A 139 7.76 16.10 7.63
N THR A 140 6.72 16.91 7.80
CA THR A 140 5.46 16.51 8.42
C THR A 140 4.81 15.37 7.62
N ARG A 141 4.71 15.50 6.29
CA ARG A 141 4.21 14.43 5.42
C ARG A 141 5.10 13.20 5.45
N PHE A 142 6.41 13.37 5.47
CA PHE A 142 7.35 12.25 5.58
C PHE A 142 7.17 11.48 6.89
N CYS A 143 7.05 12.18 8.03
CA CYS A 143 6.79 11.54 9.32
C CYS A 143 5.49 10.74 9.29
N PHE A 144 4.45 11.27 8.62
CA PHE A 144 3.18 10.56 8.45
C PHE A 144 3.31 9.30 7.60
N TYR A 145 3.96 9.40 6.46
CA TYR A 145 4.08 8.32 5.48
C TYR A 145 5.17 7.31 5.79
N ASN A 146 5.96 7.53 6.84
CA ASN A 146 7.09 6.69 7.17
C ASN A 146 6.65 5.28 7.56
N ILE A 147 7.52 4.30 7.26
CA ILE A 147 7.28 2.88 7.56
C ILE A 147 6.98 2.63 9.04
N LEU A 148 7.56 3.39 9.97
CA LEU A 148 7.31 3.24 11.41
C LEU A 148 5.85 3.57 11.77
N ASN A 149 5.23 4.54 11.10
CA ASN A 149 3.81 4.86 11.29
C ASN A 149 2.87 3.84 10.62
N GLN A 150 3.33 3.13 9.59
CA GLN A 150 2.55 2.10 8.91
C GLN A 150 2.75 0.70 9.53
N LEU A 151 3.80 0.52 10.33
CA LEU A 151 4.16 -0.77 10.94
C LEU A 151 3.02 -1.46 11.69
N PRO A 152 2.22 -0.77 12.53
CA PRO A 152 1.12 -1.40 13.26
C PRO A 152 0.10 -2.07 12.34
N VAL A 153 -0.21 -1.45 11.20
CA VAL A 153 -1.18 -1.98 10.22
C VAL A 153 -0.64 -3.24 9.54
N PHE A 154 0.65 -3.26 9.19
CA PHE A 154 1.29 -4.47 8.65
C PHE A 154 1.30 -5.62 9.67
N LEU A 155 1.60 -5.32 10.92
CA LEU A 155 1.61 -6.32 12.00
C LEU A 155 0.19 -6.84 12.30
N LEU A 156 -0.83 -5.99 12.24
CA LEU A 156 -2.25 -6.40 12.32
C LEU A 156 -2.60 -7.40 11.20
N GLY A 157 -2.21 -7.11 9.97
CA GLY A 157 -2.44 -8.03 8.84
C GLY A 157 -1.75 -9.39 9.02
N MET A 158 -0.55 -9.40 9.61
CA MET A 158 0.14 -10.64 9.94
C MET A 158 -0.56 -11.40 11.07
N SER A 159 -0.97 -10.72 12.13
CA SER A 159 -1.73 -11.32 13.24
C SER A 159 -3.03 -11.94 12.77
N LEU A 160 -3.77 -11.26 11.88
CA LEU A 160 -4.99 -11.80 11.27
C LEU A 160 -4.76 -13.12 10.54
N TYR A 161 -3.63 -13.25 9.85
CA TYR A 161 -3.28 -14.48 9.14
C TYR A 161 -3.10 -15.67 10.10
N TYR A 162 -2.45 -15.46 11.24
CA TYR A 162 -2.17 -16.52 12.23
C TYR A 162 -3.36 -16.82 13.14
N LEU A 163 -4.12 -15.80 13.55
CA LEU A 163 -5.27 -15.96 14.46
C LEU A 163 -6.42 -16.76 13.86
N LYS A 164 -6.55 -16.83 12.51
CA LYS A 164 -7.63 -17.55 11.81
C LYS A 164 -9.02 -17.27 12.42
N LEU A 165 -9.25 -16.03 12.82
CA LEU A 165 -10.50 -15.62 13.49
C LEU A 165 -11.72 -16.05 12.68
N ASN A 166 -12.76 -16.49 13.41
CA ASN A 166 -14.07 -16.74 12.87
C ASN A 166 -15.10 -15.97 13.72
N ILE A 167 -15.49 -14.80 13.23
CA ILE A 167 -16.41 -13.90 13.92
C ILE A 167 -17.73 -13.90 13.15
N LYS A 168 -18.87 -13.97 13.87
CA LYS A 168 -20.20 -13.92 13.26
C LYS A 168 -20.35 -12.61 12.47
N ASN A 169 -21.00 -12.67 11.31
CA ASN A 169 -21.16 -11.52 10.39
C ASN A 169 -21.76 -10.30 11.07
N ILE A 170 -22.72 -10.48 11.97
CA ILE A 170 -23.34 -9.36 12.68
C ILE A 170 -22.33 -8.57 13.51
N TYR A 171 -21.45 -9.25 14.26
CA TYR A 171 -20.42 -8.57 15.05
C TYR A 171 -19.37 -7.91 14.16
N SER A 172 -18.98 -8.56 13.05
CA SER A 172 -18.07 -7.97 12.07
C SER A 172 -18.65 -6.71 11.45
N PHE A 173 -19.94 -6.71 11.11
CA PHE A 173 -20.63 -5.55 10.58
C PHE A 173 -20.71 -4.40 11.59
N VAL A 174 -21.16 -4.69 12.82
CA VAL A 174 -21.26 -3.68 13.89
C VAL A 174 -19.90 -3.06 14.19
N LEU A 175 -18.84 -3.89 14.34
CA LEU A 175 -17.51 -3.40 14.62
C LEU A 175 -16.94 -2.56 13.48
N PHE A 176 -17.20 -2.93 12.22
CA PHE A 176 -16.82 -2.11 11.08
C PHE A 176 -17.52 -0.74 11.10
N ILE A 177 -18.85 -0.72 11.28
CA ILE A 177 -19.65 0.53 11.29
C ILE A 177 -19.25 1.45 12.46
N VAL A 178 -18.79 0.91 13.58
CA VAL A 178 -18.33 1.70 14.73
C VAL A 178 -16.89 2.19 14.53
N LEU A 179 -15.97 1.30 14.17
CA LEU A 179 -14.54 1.62 14.10
C LEU A 179 -14.19 2.49 12.88
N PHE A 180 -14.90 2.33 11.76
CA PHE A 180 -14.59 3.10 10.55
C PHE A 180 -14.82 4.61 10.75
N PRO A 181 -15.99 5.10 11.20
CA PRO A 181 -16.16 6.51 11.55
C PRO A 181 -15.23 6.96 12.68
N LEU A 182 -14.99 6.11 13.69
CA LEU A 182 -14.09 6.42 14.79
C LEU A 182 -12.67 6.72 14.30
N SER A 183 -12.20 6.09 13.22
CA SER A 183 -10.91 6.41 12.63
C SER A 183 -10.83 7.85 12.11
N PHE A 184 -11.91 8.40 11.55
CA PHE A 184 -11.97 9.80 11.12
C PHE A 184 -12.05 10.76 12.31
N VAL A 185 -12.86 10.43 13.31
CA VAL A 185 -12.93 11.23 14.55
C VAL A 185 -11.57 11.28 15.24
N SER A 186 -10.87 10.14 15.33
CA SER A 186 -9.53 10.10 15.92
C SER A 186 -8.53 10.95 15.14
N SER A 187 -8.62 10.99 13.82
CA SER A 187 -7.79 11.86 12.97
C SER A 187 -8.02 13.35 13.24
N SER A 188 -9.26 13.77 13.50
CA SER A 188 -9.57 15.17 13.80
C SER A 188 -9.15 15.58 15.22
N VAL A 189 -9.25 14.67 16.18
CA VAL A 189 -8.89 14.92 17.60
C VAL A 189 -7.38 14.96 17.80
N PHE A 190 -6.67 14.00 17.24
CA PHE A 190 -5.22 13.84 17.46
C PHE A 190 -4.35 14.58 16.45
N LYS A 191 -4.94 15.40 15.59
CA LYS A 191 -4.36 16.24 14.51
C LYS A 191 -3.12 15.68 13.79
N HIS A 192 -2.07 15.28 14.49
CA HIS A 192 -0.80 14.78 13.96
C HIS A 192 -0.27 13.53 14.70
N ASP A 193 -0.93 13.07 15.75
CA ASP A 193 -0.60 11.82 16.48
C ASP A 193 -1.25 10.62 15.76
N ILE A 194 -0.86 10.41 14.65
CA ILE A 194 -1.38 9.85 13.42
C ILE A 194 -1.46 8.33 13.41
N ALA A 195 -0.63 7.67 14.22
CA ALA A 195 -0.56 6.22 14.29
C ALA A 195 -1.88 5.60 14.77
N ILE A 196 -2.58 6.26 15.64
CA ILE A 196 -3.81 5.73 16.28
C ILE A 196 -4.92 5.59 15.24
N HIS A 197 -5.15 6.61 14.39
CA HIS A 197 -6.22 6.51 13.40
C HIS A 197 -5.93 5.46 12.31
N ASN A 198 -4.67 5.31 11.86
CA ASN A 198 -4.28 4.25 10.93
C ASN A 198 -4.51 2.87 11.54
N PHE A 199 -4.22 2.71 12.84
CA PHE A 199 -4.45 1.46 13.56
C PHE A 199 -5.95 1.13 13.68
N ILE A 200 -6.78 2.12 14.05
CA ILE A 200 -8.25 1.96 14.14
C ILE A 200 -8.83 1.66 12.75
N ALA A 201 -8.38 2.37 11.71
CA ALA A 201 -8.78 2.07 10.34
C ALA A 201 -8.38 0.65 9.93
N GLY A 202 -7.14 0.23 10.24
CA GLY A 202 -6.68 -1.14 10.00
C GLY A 202 -7.55 -2.19 10.69
N LEU A 203 -7.93 -1.96 11.94
CA LEU A 203 -8.88 -2.82 12.67
C LEU A 203 -10.25 -2.86 12.00
N SER A 204 -10.79 -1.72 11.57
CA SER A 204 -12.09 -1.67 10.90
C SER A 204 -12.07 -2.51 9.60
N PHE A 205 -11.01 -2.39 8.80
CA PHE A 205 -10.86 -3.20 7.57
C PHE A 205 -10.66 -4.70 7.84
N ILE A 206 -10.13 -5.10 9.00
CA ILE A 206 -10.11 -6.51 9.41
C ILE A 206 -11.54 -7.04 9.54
N PHE A 207 -12.43 -6.29 10.18
CA PHE A 207 -13.83 -6.71 10.35
C PHE A 207 -14.59 -6.69 9.02
N LEU A 208 -14.32 -5.72 8.14
CA LEU A 208 -14.84 -5.73 6.77
C LEU A 208 -14.38 -6.97 5.99
N PHE A 209 -13.09 -7.33 6.09
CA PHE A 209 -12.56 -8.54 5.47
C PHE A 209 -13.22 -9.81 6.03
N MET A 210 -13.45 -9.89 7.35
CA MET A 210 -14.13 -11.01 7.98
C MET A 210 -15.58 -11.15 7.48
N LEU A 211 -16.28 -10.02 7.34
CA LEU A 211 -17.64 -9.99 6.78
C LEU A 211 -17.66 -10.61 5.38
N PHE A 212 -16.81 -10.15 4.47
CA PHE A 212 -16.74 -10.69 3.10
C PHE A 212 -16.28 -12.15 3.04
N LYS A 213 -15.33 -12.55 3.88
CA LYS A 213 -14.83 -13.93 3.95
C LYS A 213 -15.96 -14.93 4.26
N ASN A 214 -16.93 -14.53 5.08
CA ASN A 214 -18.01 -15.38 5.54
C ASN A 214 -19.22 -15.40 4.59
N ILE A 215 -19.29 -14.47 3.62
CA ILE A 215 -20.38 -14.41 2.63
C ILE A 215 -20.05 -15.35 1.46
N ARG A 216 -20.48 -16.60 1.54
CA ARG A 216 -20.24 -17.64 0.51
C ARG A 216 -20.88 -17.37 -0.86
N GLN A 217 -21.90 -16.50 -0.93
CA GLN A 217 -22.74 -16.30 -2.13
C GLN A 217 -22.30 -15.11 -3.00
N LEU A 218 -21.37 -14.29 -2.56
CA LEU A 218 -20.82 -13.26 -3.43
C LEU A 218 -20.04 -13.94 -4.57
N ASN A 219 -20.66 -13.96 -5.74
CA ASN A 219 -19.98 -14.41 -6.96
C ASN A 219 -18.93 -13.33 -7.33
N VAL A 220 -17.74 -13.52 -6.76
CA VAL A 220 -16.70 -12.50 -6.54
C VAL A 220 -15.85 -12.28 -7.80
N LYS A 221 -16.34 -12.65 -9.00
CA LYS A 221 -15.56 -12.46 -10.23
C LYS A 221 -15.16 -11.00 -10.43
N VAL A 222 -16.12 -10.07 -10.26
CA VAL A 222 -15.84 -8.63 -10.41
C VAL A 222 -14.86 -8.14 -9.33
N LEU A 223 -15.11 -8.51 -8.07
CA LEU A 223 -14.25 -8.11 -6.96
C LEU A 223 -12.85 -8.74 -7.08
N SER A 224 -12.76 -9.98 -7.54
CA SER A 224 -11.49 -10.66 -7.82
C SER A 224 -10.73 -9.98 -8.96
N CYS A 225 -11.42 -9.56 -10.02
CA CYS A 225 -10.85 -8.81 -11.12
C CYS A 225 -10.28 -7.46 -10.64
N ILE A 226 -11.08 -6.68 -9.89
CA ILE A 226 -10.63 -5.41 -9.31
C ILE A 226 -9.42 -5.65 -8.37
N GLY A 227 -9.45 -6.71 -7.57
CA GLY A 227 -8.34 -7.08 -6.69
C GLY A 227 -7.05 -7.42 -7.44
N GLN A 228 -7.15 -8.07 -8.61
CA GLN A 228 -5.99 -8.34 -9.47
C GLN A 228 -5.43 -7.07 -10.07
N LEU A 229 -6.29 -6.13 -10.47
CA LEU A 229 -5.93 -4.84 -11.06
C LEU A 229 -5.58 -3.76 -10.03
N SER A 230 -5.69 -4.06 -8.73
CA SER A 230 -5.63 -3.05 -7.66
C SER A 230 -4.34 -2.22 -7.66
N PHE A 231 -3.20 -2.82 -8.00
CA PHE A 231 -1.92 -2.12 -8.06
C PHE A 231 -1.86 -1.14 -9.25
N SER A 232 -2.27 -1.57 -10.43
CA SER A 232 -2.39 -0.68 -11.58
C SER A 232 -3.42 0.43 -11.35
N ILE A 233 -4.59 0.10 -10.79
CA ILE A 233 -5.61 1.10 -10.43
C ILE A 233 -5.00 2.12 -9.47
N TYR A 234 -4.25 1.67 -8.46
CA TYR A 234 -3.59 2.54 -7.50
C TYR A 234 -2.58 3.50 -8.15
N ILE A 235 -1.83 3.06 -9.15
CA ILE A 235 -0.88 3.91 -9.87
C ILE A 235 -1.61 4.93 -10.76
N PHE A 236 -2.66 4.53 -11.48
CA PHE A 236 -3.28 5.37 -12.49
C PHE A 236 -4.42 6.27 -12.00
N HIS A 237 -5.04 5.96 -10.85
CA HIS A 237 -6.23 6.72 -10.44
C HIS A 237 -5.95 8.22 -10.20
N PHE A 238 -4.75 8.59 -9.76
CA PHE A 238 -4.38 10.00 -9.60
C PHE A 238 -4.38 10.75 -10.92
N VAL A 239 -3.98 10.09 -12.04
CA VAL A 239 -4.00 10.69 -13.37
C VAL A 239 -5.40 11.17 -13.72
N PHE A 240 -6.40 10.34 -13.47
CA PHE A 240 -7.78 10.65 -13.82
C PHE A 240 -8.47 11.51 -12.76
N ALA A 241 -8.31 11.19 -11.49
CA ALA A 241 -8.98 11.92 -10.41
C ALA A 241 -8.66 13.41 -10.43
N TRP A 242 -7.41 13.77 -10.62
CA TRP A 242 -7.00 15.16 -10.64
C TRP A 242 -7.40 15.88 -11.93
N ALA A 243 -7.22 15.25 -13.07
CA ALA A 243 -7.62 15.83 -14.35
C ALA A 243 -9.13 16.08 -14.40
N LEU A 244 -9.93 15.10 -13.98
CA LEU A 244 -11.38 15.20 -13.97
C LEU A 244 -11.87 16.21 -12.93
N SER A 245 -11.34 16.22 -11.72
CA SER A 245 -11.76 17.21 -10.71
C SER A 245 -11.46 18.63 -11.18
N SER A 246 -10.27 18.87 -11.75
CA SER A 246 -9.91 20.18 -12.28
C SER A 246 -10.82 20.61 -13.44
N TYR A 247 -11.14 19.68 -14.35
CA TYR A 247 -12.02 19.96 -15.49
C TYR A 247 -13.46 20.25 -15.05
N LEU A 248 -14.01 19.43 -14.14
CA LEU A 248 -15.37 19.60 -13.63
C LEU A 248 -15.54 20.91 -12.86
N ASP A 249 -14.55 21.28 -12.05
CA ASP A 249 -14.59 22.52 -11.25
C ASP A 249 -14.45 23.77 -12.15
N SER A 250 -13.60 23.71 -13.19
CA SER A 250 -13.31 24.88 -14.02
C SER A 250 -14.31 25.12 -15.16
N THR A 251 -14.96 24.04 -15.65
CA THR A 251 -15.71 24.13 -16.94
C THR A 251 -17.21 23.95 -16.77
N LEU A 252 -17.66 23.07 -15.88
CA LEU A 252 -19.06 22.67 -15.84
C LEU A 252 -19.88 23.34 -14.73
N HIS A 253 -19.26 23.93 -13.70
CA HIS A 253 -19.92 24.59 -12.57
C HIS A 253 -21.17 23.84 -12.02
N ILE A 254 -21.14 22.51 -12.06
CA ILE A 254 -22.24 21.64 -11.62
C ILE A 254 -22.26 21.52 -10.08
N ASN A 255 -23.39 21.04 -9.57
CA ASN A 255 -23.53 20.77 -8.14
C ASN A 255 -22.32 19.95 -7.60
N PRO A 256 -21.68 20.38 -6.49
CA PRO A 256 -20.47 19.72 -5.96
C PRO A 256 -20.64 18.24 -5.68
N TYR A 257 -21.83 17.80 -5.23
CA TYR A 257 -22.10 16.37 -4.98
C TYR A 257 -22.16 15.56 -6.28
N LEU A 258 -22.77 16.14 -7.34
CA LEU A 258 -22.82 15.51 -8.66
C LEU A 258 -21.43 15.49 -9.28
N SER A 259 -20.67 16.58 -9.18
CA SER A 259 -19.28 16.65 -9.62
C SER A 259 -18.43 15.55 -8.97
N LEU A 260 -18.55 15.40 -7.65
CA LEU A 260 -17.85 14.35 -6.90
C LEU A 260 -18.26 12.94 -7.37
N ALA A 261 -19.55 12.67 -7.53
CA ALA A 261 -20.03 11.38 -7.99
C ALA A 261 -19.51 11.03 -9.41
N VAL A 262 -19.62 11.99 -10.34
CA VAL A 262 -19.09 11.82 -11.71
C VAL A 262 -17.57 11.60 -11.69
N CYS A 263 -16.84 12.37 -10.89
CA CYS A 263 -15.39 12.23 -10.75
C CYS A 263 -15.01 10.82 -10.24
N ILE A 264 -15.66 10.34 -9.18
CA ILE A 264 -15.39 9.00 -8.61
C ILE A 264 -15.67 7.90 -9.65
N ILE A 265 -16.86 7.91 -10.26
CA ILE A 265 -17.27 6.87 -11.20
C ILE A 265 -16.34 6.87 -12.43
N SER A 266 -16.11 8.04 -13.02
CA SER A 266 -15.25 8.16 -14.21
C SER A 266 -13.80 7.79 -13.91
N THR A 267 -13.25 8.21 -12.76
CA THR A 267 -11.91 7.82 -12.32
C THR A 267 -11.81 6.31 -12.18
N LEU A 268 -12.79 5.67 -11.56
CA LEU A 268 -12.80 4.21 -11.35
C LEU A 268 -12.82 3.48 -12.70
N LEU A 269 -13.73 3.87 -13.61
CA LEU A 269 -13.87 3.24 -14.93
C LEU A 269 -12.60 3.39 -15.77
N LEU A 270 -12.07 4.61 -15.87
CA LEU A 270 -10.86 4.89 -16.66
C LEU A 270 -9.62 4.18 -16.06
N SER A 271 -9.50 4.19 -14.73
CA SER A 271 -8.42 3.48 -14.05
C SER A 271 -8.50 1.97 -14.26
N CYS A 272 -9.69 1.36 -14.21
CA CYS A 272 -9.87 -0.06 -14.49
C CYS A 272 -9.52 -0.41 -15.95
N LEU A 273 -9.89 0.46 -16.89
CA LEU A 273 -9.59 0.25 -18.32
C LEU A 273 -8.07 0.25 -18.57
N ILE A 274 -7.36 1.27 -18.08
CA ILE A 274 -5.89 1.33 -18.22
C ILE A 274 -5.22 0.22 -17.40
N ALA A 275 -5.74 -0.09 -16.21
CA ALA A 275 -5.22 -1.17 -15.38
C ALA A 275 -5.30 -2.54 -16.07
N SER A 276 -6.36 -2.81 -16.82
CA SER A 276 -6.48 -4.07 -17.56
C SER A 276 -5.43 -4.20 -18.66
N LEU A 277 -5.10 -3.10 -19.35
CA LEU A 277 -4.01 -3.06 -20.33
C LEU A 277 -2.64 -3.22 -19.66
N SER A 278 -2.44 -2.52 -18.53
CA SER A 278 -1.21 -2.60 -17.74
C SER A 278 -0.97 -4.01 -17.20
N GLU A 279 -2.00 -4.66 -16.66
CA GLU A 279 -1.90 -6.05 -16.19
C GLU A 279 -1.49 -6.98 -17.33
N LYS A 280 -2.10 -6.85 -18.49
CA LYS A 280 -1.82 -7.70 -19.65
C LYS A 280 -0.39 -7.53 -20.18
N TYR A 281 0.11 -6.30 -20.30
CA TYR A 281 1.35 -5.99 -21.01
C TYR A 281 2.55 -5.70 -20.10
N ILE A 282 2.35 -5.35 -18.83
CA ILE A 282 3.40 -4.93 -17.92
C ILE A 282 3.47 -5.84 -16.69
N GLU A 283 2.40 -5.87 -15.86
CA GLU A 283 2.42 -6.60 -14.60
C GLU A 283 2.43 -8.12 -14.80
N GLY A 284 1.56 -8.64 -15.66
CA GLY A 284 1.47 -10.07 -15.95
C GLY A 284 2.77 -10.66 -16.47
N PRO A 285 3.43 -10.06 -17.49
CA PRO A 285 4.77 -10.45 -17.92
C PRO A 285 5.82 -10.37 -16.81
N GLY A 286 5.82 -9.30 -16.01
CA GLY A 286 6.70 -9.15 -14.85
C GLY A 286 6.51 -10.29 -13.83
N ILE A 287 5.27 -10.57 -13.44
CA ILE A 287 4.94 -11.68 -12.52
C ILE A 287 5.37 -13.03 -13.10
N LYS A 288 5.17 -13.27 -14.40
CA LYS A 288 5.62 -14.50 -15.07
C LYS A 288 7.13 -14.63 -15.03
N LEU A 289 7.87 -13.56 -15.31
CA LEU A 289 9.34 -13.55 -15.24
C LEU A 289 9.83 -13.87 -13.81
N GLY A 290 9.25 -13.22 -12.80
CA GLY A 290 9.57 -13.51 -11.40
C GLY A 290 9.31 -14.97 -11.00
N ARG A 291 8.24 -15.60 -11.54
CA ARG A 291 7.97 -17.03 -11.34
C ARG A 291 9.01 -17.92 -12.02
N LEU A 292 9.37 -17.63 -13.27
CA LEU A 292 10.38 -18.40 -14.02
C LEU A 292 11.74 -18.38 -13.33
N LEU A 293 12.17 -17.24 -12.82
CA LEU A 293 13.42 -17.10 -12.09
C LEU A 293 13.41 -17.92 -10.79
N THR A 294 12.27 -17.99 -10.10
CA THR A 294 12.16 -18.74 -8.84
C THR A 294 12.03 -20.26 -9.02
N THR A 295 11.50 -20.74 -10.16
CA THR A 295 11.42 -22.18 -10.45
C THR A 295 12.78 -22.74 -10.83
N LYS A 296 13.62 -22.00 -11.54
CA LYS A 296 14.99 -22.45 -11.89
C LYS A 296 15.88 -22.65 -10.66
N THR A 297 15.71 -21.83 -9.61
CA THR A 297 16.48 -21.99 -8.36
C THR A 297 16.08 -23.23 -7.56
N SER A 298 14.83 -23.69 -7.67
CA SER A 298 14.36 -24.90 -6.95
C SER A 298 14.79 -26.21 -7.61
N THR A 299 15.07 -26.22 -8.92
CA THR A 299 15.55 -27.38 -9.65
C THR A 299 17.07 -27.61 -9.51
N GLY A 300 17.84 -26.57 -9.18
CA GLY A 300 19.28 -26.67 -8.95
C GLY A 300 19.67 -27.26 -7.57
N GLN A 301 18.74 -27.41 -6.64
CA GLN A 301 18.95 -27.94 -5.28
C GLN A 301 18.46 -29.38 -5.08
N LYS A 302 18.25 -30.16 -6.14
CA LYS A 302 18.10 -31.61 -5.97
C LYS A 302 19.46 -32.19 -5.69
N ASN A 303 19.70 -32.52 -4.41
CA ASN A 303 20.88 -33.23 -3.93
C ASN A 303 21.19 -34.46 -4.77
N PRO A 304 22.44 -34.61 -5.22
CA PRO A 304 22.95 -35.92 -5.55
C PRO A 304 23.51 -36.51 -4.24
N THR A 305 22.76 -37.34 -3.55
CA THR A 305 23.32 -38.41 -2.69
C THR A 305 22.17 -39.16 -2.03
N ARG A 306 21.74 -40.20 -2.67
CA ARG A 306 21.42 -41.49 -2.06
C ARG A 306 21.91 -42.53 -3.03
N SER A 307 23.17 -42.88 -2.88
CA SER A 307 23.72 -44.15 -3.36
C SER A 307 24.34 -44.82 -2.14
N VAL A 308 23.84 -46.04 -1.91
CA VAL A 308 24.32 -47.13 -1.06
C VAL A 308 23.93 -47.04 0.40
#